data_576f73b2fd7e9f6eaf2ff414dcac9cfe
#
_entry.id   576f73b2fd7e9f6eaf2ff414dcac9cfe
#
_cell.length_a   1.000
_cell.length_b   1.000
_cell.length_c   1.000
_cell.angle_alpha   90.00
_cell.angle_beta   90.00
_cell.angle_gamma   90.00
#
_symmetry.space_group_name_H-M   'P 1'
#
loop_
_entity.id
_entity.type
_entity.pdbx_description
1 polymer ?
#
loop_
_entity_poly.entity_id
_entity_poly.type
_entity_poly.pdbx_seq_one_letter_code
_entity_poly.pdbx_strand_id
1 'polypeptide(L)'
;MRPILLFCTIGLFAMSCAKEPWQIEMGSRLDSMVVLAKSHEQVMASTNLEQVGNSADVLGAYQIFFFEQLDEMARLNVPKAIYTGPLETMKNCTKYLNRVRTAKDLTPEKNRLRLSNLRHDVLKGHLDSTTAIAYYNQEAMLLRDLDRTMNKSYGGCFTCLREYDALVVKLDSLKGFILEPDAIR
;
A
#
# COMPACT_ATOMS: atom_id res chain seq x y z
N MET A 1 9.74 37.24 -68.31
CA MET A 1 10.98 36.88 -67.60
C MET A 1 10.65 36.53 -66.16
N ARG A 2 10.72 35.26 -65.81
CA ARG A 2 10.88 34.54 -64.57
C ARG A 2 10.41 35.18 -63.26
N PRO A 3 9.45 34.49 -62.54
CA PRO A 3 9.52 34.32 -61.14
C PRO A 3 9.41 32.80 -60.76
N ILE A 4 10.53 32.14 -60.64
CA ILE A 4 10.63 30.77 -60.10
C ILE A 4 11.77 30.84 -59.11
N LEU A 5 11.51 31.17 -57.83
CA LEU A 5 12.48 30.99 -56.73
C LEU A 5 11.86 31.35 -55.36
N LEU A 6 10.66 30.87 -55.04
CA LEU A 6 10.08 31.12 -53.73
C LEU A 6 9.29 29.92 -53.15
N PHE A 7 9.65 28.69 -53.51
CA PHE A 7 8.93 27.50 -53.07
C PHE A 7 9.76 26.46 -52.32
N CYS A 8 11.03 26.76 -51.98
CA CYS A 8 11.92 25.76 -51.37
C CYS A 8 12.23 25.97 -49.89
N THR A 9 11.65 26.96 -49.18
CA THR A 9 12.02 27.23 -47.78
C THR A 9 10.97 26.85 -46.73
N ILE A 10 9.80 26.33 -47.11
CA ILE A 10 8.73 25.95 -46.17
C ILE A 10 8.82 24.47 -45.73
N GLY A 11 9.61 23.64 -46.44
CA GLY A 11 9.69 22.21 -46.16
C GLY A 11 10.57 21.76 -44.98
N LEU A 12 11.33 22.66 -44.35
CA LEU A 12 12.35 22.29 -43.36
C LEU A 12 11.90 22.43 -41.87
N PHE A 13 10.73 22.98 -41.62
CA PHE A 13 10.24 23.16 -40.24
C PHE A 13 9.28 22.06 -39.74
N ALA A 14 8.92 21.08 -40.56
CA ALA A 14 7.98 20.03 -40.23
C ALA A 14 8.63 18.78 -39.60
N MET A 15 9.96 18.72 -39.43
CA MET A 15 10.64 17.52 -38.93
C MET A 15 10.94 17.50 -37.41
N SER A 16 10.43 18.46 -36.65
CA SER A 16 10.85 18.66 -35.25
C SER A 16 9.95 18.07 -34.16
N CYS A 17 8.97 17.23 -34.48
CA CYS A 17 8.04 16.70 -33.45
C CYS A 17 7.94 15.17 -33.38
N ALA A 18 8.79 14.42 -34.06
CA ALA A 18 8.81 12.97 -33.86
C ALA A 18 9.57 12.63 -32.57
N LYS A 19 8.87 12.00 -31.61
CA LYS A 19 9.50 11.50 -30.40
C LYS A 19 10.53 10.44 -30.77
N GLU A 20 11.67 10.47 -30.09
CA GLU A 20 12.68 9.42 -30.25
C GLU A 20 12.17 8.09 -29.67
N PRO A 21 12.57 6.94 -30.22
CA PRO A 21 12.12 5.62 -29.75
C PRO A 21 12.31 5.41 -28.23
N TRP A 22 13.43 5.88 -27.68
CA TRP A 22 13.71 5.78 -26.25
C TRP A 22 12.73 6.59 -25.39
N GLN A 23 12.25 7.74 -25.87
CA GLN A 23 11.26 8.56 -25.15
C GLN A 23 9.91 7.84 -25.05
N ILE A 24 9.51 7.16 -26.13
CA ILE A 24 8.26 6.38 -26.15
C ILE A 24 8.37 5.20 -25.19
N GLU A 25 9.47 4.46 -25.24
CA GLU A 25 9.71 3.33 -24.34
C GLU A 25 9.76 3.77 -22.87
N MET A 26 10.54 4.80 -22.55
CA MET A 26 10.63 5.35 -21.20
C MET A 26 9.28 5.88 -20.71
N GLY A 27 8.54 6.57 -21.59
CA GLY A 27 7.19 7.05 -21.29
C GLY A 27 6.24 5.91 -20.89
N SER A 28 6.27 4.79 -21.62
CA SER A 28 5.46 3.61 -21.32
C SER A 28 5.84 2.97 -19.96
N ARG A 29 7.14 2.90 -19.65
CA ARG A 29 7.60 2.41 -18.34
C ARG A 29 7.14 3.32 -17.21
N LEU A 30 7.22 4.65 -17.39
CA LEU A 30 6.74 5.63 -16.42
C LEU A 30 5.21 5.58 -16.26
N ASP A 31 4.43 5.32 -17.32
CA ASP A 31 2.99 5.11 -17.24
C ASP A 31 2.65 3.96 -16.29
N SER A 32 3.36 2.84 -16.40
CA SER A 32 3.17 1.69 -15.50
C SER A 32 3.45 2.05 -14.03
N MET A 33 4.50 2.86 -13.80
CA MET A 33 4.83 3.35 -12.45
C MET A 33 3.78 4.32 -11.90
N VAL A 34 3.24 5.21 -12.73
CA VAL A 34 2.14 6.12 -12.36
C VAL A 34 0.88 5.34 -11.98
N VAL A 35 0.54 4.28 -12.73
CA VAL A 35 -0.59 3.40 -12.42
C VAL A 35 -0.40 2.73 -11.05
N LEU A 36 0.79 2.21 -10.75
CA LEU A 36 1.10 1.61 -9.46
C LEU A 36 1.00 2.63 -8.32
N ALA A 37 1.59 3.83 -8.48
CA ALA A 37 1.49 4.88 -7.47
C ALA A 37 0.03 5.31 -7.22
N LYS A 38 -0.80 5.36 -8.28
CA LYS A 38 -2.24 5.65 -8.16
C LYS A 38 -2.99 4.54 -7.42
N SER A 39 -2.63 3.28 -7.62
CA SER A 39 -3.24 2.18 -6.86
C SER A 39 -2.94 2.28 -5.36
N HIS A 40 -1.72 2.67 -4.97
CA HIS A 40 -1.38 2.92 -3.58
C HIS A 40 -2.18 4.08 -2.97
N GLU A 41 -2.35 5.16 -3.73
CA GLU A 41 -3.19 6.30 -3.33
C GLU A 41 -4.66 5.87 -3.09
N GLN A 42 -5.21 5.05 -3.98
CA GLN A 42 -6.56 4.50 -3.84
C GLN A 42 -6.71 3.58 -2.62
N VAL A 43 -5.73 2.72 -2.37
CA VAL A 43 -5.71 1.84 -1.18
C VAL A 43 -5.73 2.68 0.09
N MET A 44 -4.90 3.72 0.20
CA MET A 44 -4.90 4.60 1.37
C MET A 44 -6.22 5.37 1.52
N ALA A 45 -6.74 5.93 0.42
CA ALA A 45 -7.98 6.70 0.43
C ALA A 45 -9.22 5.84 0.78
N SER A 46 -9.21 4.55 0.41
CA SER A 46 -10.30 3.62 0.74
C SER A 46 -10.23 3.04 2.15
N THR A 47 -9.13 3.26 2.86
CA THR A 47 -8.93 2.72 4.21
C THR A 47 -9.54 3.63 5.26
N ASN A 48 -10.52 3.12 6.01
CA ASN A 48 -11.09 3.83 7.17
C ASN A 48 -10.12 3.76 8.36
N LEU A 49 -9.30 4.81 8.53
CA LEU A 49 -8.30 4.87 9.60
C LEU A 49 -8.89 4.88 11.01
N GLU A 50 -10.10 5.41 11.19
CA GLU A 50 -10.80 5.37 12.47
C GLU A 50 -11.18 3.93 12.82
N GLN A 51 -11.78 3.19 11.89
CA GLN A 51 -12.08 1.77 12.07
C GLN A 51 -10.82 0.95 12.35
N VAL A 52 -9.73 1.21 11.62
CA VAL A 52 -8.43 0.58 11.85
C VAL A 52 -7.95 0.84 13.28
N GLY A 53 -8.02 2.10 13.74
CA GLY A 53 -7.62 2.49 15.09
C GLY A 53 -8.43 1.78 16.15
N ASN A 54 -9.76 1.87 16.06
CA ASN A 54 -10.67 1.26 17.02
C ASN A 54 -10.50 -0.27 17.09
N SER A 55 -10.39 -0.93 15.94
CA SER A 55 -10.15 -2.38 15.89
C SER A 55 -8.81 -2.78 16.49
N ALA A 56 -7.76 -1.98 16.25
CA ALA A 56 -6.43 -2.23 16.82
C ALA A 56 -6.45 -2.13 18.35
N ASP A 57 -7.15 -1.13 18.90
CA ASP A 57 -7.24 -0.90 20.34
C ASP A 57 -8.03 -2.02 21.03
N VAL A 58 -9.15 -2.46 20.44
CA VAL A 58 -9.94 -3.59 20.98
C VAL A 58 -9.12 -4.88 20.95
N LEU A 59 -8.48 -5.23 19.83
CA LEU A 59 -7.65 -6.43 19.74
C LEU A 59 -6.42 -6.34 20.65
N GLY A 60 -5.87 -5.14 20.84
CA GLY A 60 -4.80 -4.88 21.81
C GLY A 60 -5.23 -5.17 23.25
N ALA A 61 -6.44 -4.76 23.64
CA ALA A 61 -6.99 -5.06 24.95
C ALA A 61 -7.18 -6.57 25.18
N TYR A 62 -7.70 -7.32 24.17
CA TYR A 62 -7.76 -8.78 24.24
C TYR A 62 -6.36 -9.42 24.34
N GLN A 63 -5.38 -8.89 23.62
CA GLN A 63 -4.02 -9.40 23.68
C GLN A 63 -3.43 -9.27 25.08
N ILE A 64 -3.63 -8.14 25.75
CA ILE A 64 -3.21 -7.93 27.15
C ILE A 64 -3.94 -8.91 28.06
N PHE A 65 -5.28 -8.97 27.98
CA PHE A 65 -6.08 -9.88 28.81
C PHE A 65 -5.61 -11.34 28.68
N PHE A 66 -5.51 -11.87 27.48
CA PHE A 66 -5.12 -13.28 27.30
C PHE A 66 -3.66 -13.55 27.68
N PHE A 67 -2.77 -12.57 27.54
CA PHE A 67 -1.41 -12.70 28.03
C PHE A 67 -1.36 -12.84 29.55
N GLU A 68 -2.17 -12.08 30.28
CA GLU A 68 -2.29 -12.15 31.74
C GLU A 68 -2.99 -13.44 32.23
N GLN A 69 -3.81 -14.08 31.38
CA GLN A 69 -4.58 -15.26 31.70
C GLN A 69 -3.97 -16.59 31.22
N LEU A 70 -2.74 -16.61 30.75
CA LEU A 70 -2.10 -17.83 30.22
C LEU A 70 -2.03 -18.96 31.25
N ASP A 71 -1.68 -18.65 32.52
CA ASP A 71 -1.60 -19.63 33.60
C ASP A 71 -2.98 -20.17 33.97
N GLU A 72 -4.00 -19.33 33.94
CA GLU A 72 -5.38 -19.72 34.23
C GLU A 72 -5.95 -20.63 33.12
N MET A 73 -5.64 -20.33 31.83
CA MET A 73 -5.99 -21.19 30.71
C MET A 73 -5.37 -22.60 30.85
N ALA A 74 -4.12 -22.65 31.30
CA ALA A 74 -3.44 -23.91 31.61
C ALA A 74 -4.09 -24.65 32.76
N ARG A 75 -4.44 -23.96 33.84
CA ARG A 75 -5.14 -24.51 35.04
C ARG A 75 -6.51 -25.08 34.70
N LEU A 76 -7.26 -24.39 33.83
CA LEU A 76 -8.57 -24.83 33.32
C LEU A 76 -8.50 -25.94 32.28
N ASN A 77 -7.30 -26.38 31.89
CA ASN A 77 -7.06 -27.37 30.85
C ASN A 77 -7.77 -27.02 29.51
N VAL A 78 -7.81 -25.72 29.14
CA VAL A 78 -8.41 -25.29 27.87
C VAL A 78 -7.69 -25.98 26.72
N PRO A 79 -8.39 -26.73 25.85
CA PRO A 79 -7.74 -27.41 24.73
C PRO A 79 -7.04 -26.42 23.80
N LYS A 80 -5.75 -26.64 23.49
CA LYS A 80 -4.96 -25.75 22.62
C LYS A 80 -5.64 -25.48 21.27
N ALA A 81 -6.34 -26.47 20.72
CA ALA A 81 -7.07 -26.34 19.44
C ALA A 81 -8.14 -25.23 19.47
N ILE A 82 -8.70 -24.89 20.64
CA ILE A 82 -9.77 -23.88 20.77
C ILE A 82 -9.19 -22.46 20.75
N TYR A 83 -8.04 -22.21 21.38
CA TYR A 83 -7.53 -20.85 21.55
C TYR A 83 -6.36 -20.48 20.64
N THR A 84 -5.56 -21.46 20.17
CA THR A 84 -4.34 -21.15 19.37
C THR A 84 -4.68 -20.35 18.11
N GLY A 85 -5.67 -20.79 17.34
CA GLY A 85 -6.07 -20.11 16.09
C GLY A 85 -6.57 -18.67 16.34
N PRO A 86 -7.57 -18.46 17.22
CA PRO A 86 -8.05 -17.12 17.56
C PRO A 86 -6.97 -16.19 18.09
N LEU A 87 -6.10 -16.65 18.99
CA LEU A 87 -5.04 -15.82 19.57
C LEU A 87 -3.94 -15.48 18.53
N GLU A 88 -3.59 -16.42 17.66
CA GLU A 88 -2.64 -16.15 16.56
C GLU A 88 -3.22 -15.14 15.57
N THR A 89 -4.49 -15.30 15.20
CA THR A 89 -5.19 -14.35 14.31
C THR A 89 -5.27 -12.97 14.96
N MET A 90 -5.64 -12.86 16.22
CA MET A 90 -5.66 -11.63 16.99
C MET A 90 -4.29 -10.94 16.97
N LYS A 91 -3.21 -11.66 17.32
CA LYS A 91 -1.83 -11.14 17.31
C LYS A 91 -1.43 -10.60 15.93
N ASN A 92 -1.74 -11.35 14.87
CA ASN A 92 -1.42 -10.94 13.51
C ASN A 92 -2.23 -9.72 13.09
N CYS A 93 -3.53 -9.67 13.39
CA CYS A 93 -4.38 -8.54 13.08
C CYS A 93 -3.97 -7.29 13.85
N THR A 94 -3.71 -7.37 15.16
CA THR A 94 -3.17 -6.25 15.93
C THR A 94 -1.90 -5.68 15.29
N LYS A 95 -1.00 -6.54 14.84
CA LYS A 95 0.23 -6.14 14.14
C LYS A 95 -0.04 -5.41 12.83
N TYR A 96 -0.96 -5.92 11.97
CA TYR A 96 -1.27 -5.30 10.68
C TYR A 96 -1.99 -3.96 10.86
N LEU A 97 -2.98 -3.90 11.75
CA LEU A 97 -3.72 -2.67 12.02
C LEU A 97 -2.80 -1.57 12.60
N ASN A 98 -1.91 -1.90 13.54
CA ASN A 98 -0.94 -0.95 14.06
C ASN A 98 0.07 -0.46 13.01
N ARG A 99 0.46 -1.32 12.05
CA ARG A 99 1.31 -0.88 10.93
C ARG A 99 0.63 0.17 10.06
N VAL A 100 -0.66 0.02 9.78
CA VAL A 100 -1.43 1.03 9.04
C VAL A 100 -1.51 2.33 9.83
N ARG A 101 -1.75 2.30 11.14
CA ARG A 101 -1.73 3.51 12.00
C ARG A 101 -0.42 4.28 11.92
N THR A 102 0.72 3.57 11.85
CA THR A 102 2.06 4.19 11.76
C THR A 102 2.43 4.59 10.33
N ALA A 103 1.77 4.02 9.32
CA ALA A 103 2.02 4.31 7.90
C ALA A 103 1.20 5.50 7.34
N LYS A 104 0.45 6.20 8.19
CA LYS A 104 -0.42 7.33 7.79
C LYS A 104 0.33 8.47 7.08
N ASP A 105 1.64 8.63 7.34
CA ASP A 105 2.46 9.70 6.77
C ASP A 105 3.04 9.36 5.39
N LEU A 106 2.71 8.18 4.84
CA LEU A 106 3.08 7.84 3.46
C LEU A 106 2.37 8.80 2.48
N THR A 107 3.10 9.22 1.46
CA THR A 107 2.62 10.20 0.47
C THR A 107 2.69 9.65 -0.96
N PRO A 108 1.86 8.63 -1.32
CA PRO A 108 1.86 8.06 -2.67
C PRO A 108 1.46 9.08 -3.74
N GLU A 109 0.65 10.09 -3.38
CA GLU A 109 0.31 11.20 -4.26
C GLU A 109 1.56 11.97 -4.73
N LYS A 110 2.49 12.29 -3.84
CA LYS A 110 3.75 12.96 -4.20
C LYS A 110 4.56 12.12 -5.17
N ASN A 111 4.60 10.80 -4.99
CA ASN A 111 5.28 9.90 -5.91
C ASN A 111 4.61 9.90 -7.28
N ARG A 112 3.28 9.81 -7.33
CA ARG A 112 2.52 9.87 -8.58
C ARG A 112 2.78 11.18 -9.34
N LEU A 113 2.77 12.30 -8.65
CA LEU A 113 3.03 13.62 -9.26
C LEU A 113 4.44 13.70 -9.83
N ARG A 114 5.48 13.26 -9.10
CA ARG A 114 6.87 13.25 -9.60
C ARG A 114 7.01 12.37 -10.83
N LEU A 115 6.44 11.17 -10.82
CA LEU A 115 6.44 10.25 -11.96
C LEU A 115 5.73 10.85 -13.16
N SER A 116 4.58 11.52 -12.95
CA SER A 116 3.83 12.18 -14.02
C SER A 116 4.62 13.34 -14.63
N ASN A 117 5.32 14.12 -13.81
CA ASN A 117 6.17 15.23 -14.27
C ASN A 117 7.37 14.68 -15.06
N LEU A 118 8.07 13.68 -14.54
CA LEU A 118 9.19 13.05 -15.25
C LEU A 118 8.74 12.48 -16.62
N ARG A 119 7.59 11.81 -16.64
CA ARG A 119 7.00 11.32 -17.90
C ARG A 119 6.75 12.46 -18.90
N HIS A 120 6.17 13.57 -18.42
CA HIS A 120 5.92 14.75 -19.25
C HIS A 120 7.22 15.28 -19.84
N ASP A 121 8.26 15.46 -19.03
CA ASP A 121 9.54 16.01 -19.45
C ASP A 121 10.26 15.12 -20.45
N VAL A 122 10.22 13.79 -20.26
CA VAL A 122 10.73 12.80 -21.21
C VAL A 122 10.00 12.89 -22.54
N LEU A 123 8.67 12.89 -22.55
CA LEU A 123 7.86 12.89 -23.76
C LEU A 123 7.89 14.23 -24.51
N LYS A 124 8.26 15.31 -23.83
CA LYS A 124 8.45 16.64 -24.42
C LYS A 124 9.88 16.91 -24.88
N GLY A 125 10.81 15.98 -24.60
CA GLY A 125 12.23 16.16 -24.95
C GLY A 125 12.92 17.23 -24.10
N HIS A 126 12.42 17.51 -22.89
CA HIS A 126 13.06 18.44 -21.96
C HIS A 126 14.30 17.85 -21.28
N LEU A 127 14.49 16.54 -21.38
CA LEU A 127 15.61 15.79 -20.81
C LEU A 127 16.34 15.02 -21.91
N ASP A 128 17.65 14.96 -21.82
CA ASP A 128 18.45 14.01 -22.60
C ASP A 128 18.30 12.59 -22.01
N SER A 129 18.68 11.57 -22.80
CA SER A 129 18.48 10.17 -22.42
C SER A 129 19.23 9.78 -21.13
N THR A 130 20.42 10.31 -20.91
CA THR A 130 21.25 9.98 -19.74
C THR A 130 20.60 10.53 -18.46
N THR A 131 20.18 11.79 -18.48
CA THR A 131 19.48 12.45 -17.37
C THR A 131 18.14 11.78 -17.09
N ALA A 132 17.38 11.45 -18.14
CA ALA A 132 16.09 10.76 -18.00
C ALA A 132 16.25 9.37 -17.35
N ILE A 133 17.28 8.60 -17.71
CA ILE A 133 17.60 7.30 -17.12
C ILE A 133 17.97 7.46 -15.63
N ALA A 134 18.77 8.47 -15.28
CA ALA A 134 19.16 8.72 -13.89
C ALA A 134 17.93 9.01 -13.01
N TYR A 135 17.03 9.90 -13.45
CA TYR A 135 15.80 10.21 -12.73
C TYR A 135 14.83 9.03 -12.67
N TYR A 136 14.68 8.29 -13.77
CA TYR A 136 13.89 7.06 -13.79
C TYR A 136 14.35 6.06 -12.73
N ASN A 137 15.65 5.80 -12.64
CA ASN A 137 16.19 4.87 -11.67
C ASN A 137 15.96 5.33 -10.22
N GLN A 138 16.09 6.63 -9.96
CA GLN A 138 15.79 7.22 -8.66
C GLN A 138 14.31 7.04 -8.28
N GLU A 139 13.39 7.40 -9.18
CA GLU A 139 11.96 7.27 -8.93
C GLU A 139 11.52 5.80 -8.84
N ALA A 140 12.13 4.90 -9.62
CA ALA A 140 11.88 3.47 -9.53
C ALA A 140 12.29 2.88 -8.17
N MET A 141 13.40 3.35 -7.59
CA MET A 141 13.82 2.97 -6.25
C MET A 141 12.82 3.46 -5.19
N LEU A 142 12.44 4.73 -5.25
CA LEU A 142 11.48 5.33 -4.31
C LEU A 142 10.09 4.65 -4.37
N LEU A 143 9.61 4.36 -5.58
CA LEU A 143 8.34 3.65 -5.77
C LEU A 143 8.41 2.22 -5.24
N ARG A 144 9.52 1.51 -5.44
CA ARG A 144 9.72 0.15 -4.90
C ARG A 144 9.71 0.14 -3.37
N ASP A 145 10.32 1.13 -2.73
CA ASP A 145 10.33 1.24 -1.27
C ASP A 145 8.94 1.59 -0.73
N LEU A 146 8.21 2.47 -1.44
CA LEU A 146 6.80 2.73 -1.13
C LEU A 146 5.96 1.46 -1.29
N ASP A 147 6.07 0.74 -2.40
CA ASP A 147 5.33 -0.50 -2.67
C ASP A 147 5.58 -1.55 -1.58
N ARG A 148 6.85 -1.76 -1.21
CA ARG A 148 7.21 -2.65 -0.10
C ARG A 148 6.55 -2.24 1.21
N THR A 149 6.52 -0.94 1.52
CA THR A 149 5.92 -0.42 2.74
C THR A 149 4.40 -0.55 2.71
N MET A 150 3.77 -0.25 1.57
CA MET A 150 2.34 -0.42 1.36
C MET A 150 1.92 -1.88 1.54
N ASN A 151 2.60 -2.81 0.87
CA ASN A 151 2.32 -4.24 0.98
C ASN A 151 2.49 -4.76 2.41
N LYS A 152 3.56 -4.32 3.11
CA LYS A 152 3.83 -4.69 4.50
C LYS A 152 2.81 -4.12 5.49
N SER A 153 2.28 -2.93 5.24
CA SER A 153 1.35 -2.24 6.15
C SER A 153 -0.10 -2.60 5.83
N TYR A 154 -0.53 -2.48 4.58
CA TYR A 154 -1.93 -2.62 4.17
C TYR A 154 -2.32 -4.04 3.75
N GLY A 155 -1.35 -4.91 3.33
CA GLY A 155 -1.65 -6.22 2.76
C GLY A 155 -2.49 -7.14 3.66
N GLY A 156 -2.29 -7.11 4.98
CA GLY A 156 -3.08 -7.89 5.93
C GLY A 156 -4.27 -7.13 6.55
N CYS A 157 -4.30 -5.80 6.42
CA CYS A 157 -5.28 -4.95 7.10
C CYS A 157 -6.72 -5.25 6.66
N PHE A 158 -6.97 -5.30 5.35
CA PHE A 158 -8.32 -5.54 4.81
C PHE A 158 -8.86 -6.91 5.20
N THR A 159 -8.02 -7.94 5.22
CA THR A 159 -8.43 -9.28 5.70
C THR A 159 -8.80 -9.21 7.17
N CYS A 160 -8.01 -8.55 8.00
CA CYS A 160 -8.29 -8.39 9.41
C CYS A 160 -9.59 -7.62 9.68
N LEU A 161 -9.85 -6.53 8.94
CA LEU A 161 -11.10 -5.79 9.09
C LEU A 161 -12.32 -6.61 8.67
N ARG A 162 -12.21 -7.39 7.59
CA ARG A 162 -13.29 -8.26 7.12
C ARG A 162 -13.63 -9.37 8.12
N GLU A 163 -12.63 -9.89 8.81
CA GLU A 163 -12.78 -11.02 9.74
C GLU A 163 -12.95 -10.56 11.20
N TYR A 164 -12.92 -9.25 11.44
CA TYR A 164 -12.87 -8.65 12.76
C TYR A 164 -14.02 -9.09 13.65
N ASP A 165 -15.28 -8.96 13.22
CA ASP A 165 -16.46 -9.28 14.02
C ASP A 165 -16.49 -10.77 14.41
N ALA A 166 -16.17 -11.65 13.47
CA ALA A 166 -16.12 -13.08 13.72
C ALA A 166 -14.97 -13.46 14.70
N LEU A 167 -13.86 -12.72 14.64
CA LEU A 167 -12.75 -12.89 15.56
C LEU A 167 -13.13 -12.43 16.98
N VAL A 168 -13.75 -11.25 17.11
CA VAL A 168 -14.20 -10.71 18.41
C VAL A 168 -15.16 -11.68 19.11
N VAL A 169 -16.15 -12.22 18.38
CA VAL A 169 -17.09 -13.23 18.95
C VAL A 169 -16.33 -14.45 19.50
N LYS A 170 -15.30 -14.93 18.81
CA LYS A 170 -14.48 -16.05 19.31
C LYS A 170 -13.66 -15.69 20.54
N LEU A 171 -13.11 -14.47 20.57
CA LEU A 171 -12.34 -13.97 21.70
C LEU A 171 -13.23 -13.73 22.92
N ASP A 172 -14.45 -13.19 22.73
CA ASP A 172 -15.43 -13.04 23.80
C ASP A 172 -15.85 -14.38 24.39
N SER A 173 -16.12 -15.37 23.53
CA SER A 173 -16.46 -16.73 23.99
C SER A 173 -15.32 -17.34 24.82
N LEU A 174 -14.08 -17.17 24.36
CA LEU A 174 -12.91 -17.67 25.09
C LEU A 174 -12.71 -16.92 26.42
N LYS A 175 -12.90 -15.60 26.42
CA LYS A 175 -12.83 -14.76 27.63
C LYS A 175 -13.90 -15.16 28.65
N GLY A 176 -15.15 -15.37 28.21
CA GLY A 176 -16.25 -15.85 29.05
C GLY A 176 -15.93 -17.19 29.69
N PHE A 177 -15.39 -18.14 28.91
CA PHE A 177 -14.96 -19.45 29.45
C PHE A 177 -13.89 -19.34 30.55
N ILE A 178 -12.96 -18.40 30.42
CA ILE A 178 -11.91 -18.19 31.44
C ILE A 178 -12.48 -17.53 32.73
N LEU A 179 -13.38 -16.55 32.54
CA LEU A 179 -13.93 -15.80 33.69
C LEU A 179 -15.03 -16.54 34.44
N GLU A 180 -15.81 -17.38 33.75
CA GLU A 180 -16.97 -18.10 34.30
C GLU A 180 -16.91 -19.59 33.93
N PRO A 181 -15.92 -20.36 34.42
CA PRO A 181 -15.70 -21.73 34.03
C PRO A 181 -16.87 -22.69 34.42
N ASP A 182 -17.65 -22.32 35.43
CA ASP A 182 -18.77 -23.12 35.92
C ASP A 182 -20.10 -22.82 35.19
N ALA A 183 -20.19 -21.76 34.40
CA ALA A 183 -21.41 -21.40 33.66
C ALA A 183 -21.70 -22.34 32.44
N ILE A 184 -20.74 -23.17 32.07
CA ILE A 184 -20.79 -24.04 30.87
C ILE A 184 -20.82 -25.54 31.24
N ARG A 185 -20.81 -25.89 32.55
CA ARG A 185 -21.05 -27.25 33.06
C ARG A 185 -22.52 -27.49 33.28
#